data_425d47a4cc7c72c3cfc7ca4410a535a9
#
_entry.id   425d47a4cc7c72c3cfc7ca4410a535a9
#
_cell.length_a   1.000
_cell.length_b   1.000
_cell.length_c   1.000
_cell.angle_alpha   90.00
_cell.angle_beta   90.00
_cell.angle_gamma   90.00
#
_symmetry.space_group_name_H-M   'P 1'
#
loop_
_entity.id
_entity.type
_entity.pdbx_description
1 polymer ?
#
loop_
_entity_poly.entity_id
_entity_poly.type
_entity_poly.pdbx_seq_one_letter_code
_entity_poly.pdbx_strand_id
1 'polypeptide(L)'
;MVPSLTDCYLRLGFKVTESEEGLRIGFKPGMVHAIVKEVRNERPLTRSDAELFYEKFSTLSKGHRNLYFRIVAHGGFLPEALDFELHGLTVSDESYIESLLSGRHVELYPHNEAAYRAIMRGFKQHRIGAVVQATGTGKSYLLARYIADHAKEKILVFAPNITILDEIRKAVGFSIPQVTYRTFQSLIRNREDNRLLRADHILIDEFHHFGAEIWGGALQDVIENNSRAYVLGMSATPIRPEGMIDTVDLYFEGNLFYELTLLQAWYYNILPVPVLVQSAYGLDNKLDRLQRKLERSGCSKERKEKVQRKLDLARVDFKEALGAPEVIRKFLPTSIRKLLVFCRNLTDLKQMVPEVCGWLTQAGRTITPFEIHHAQGERQNGRILDAFREESDRLHVLFSVNMLIEGLHVEGVDAVLFLRRTESYIVTLQQLGRCLNAEAGKRPVVLDFVNNLSGKSVYDVMAPHLERLSLLPSPKGFEGNTSFLTTGFLSDIRLRIEEILAELEPWQIMYERLIEFRREENDWPSITEGKLGLWCNTQRIAYKRGKLQEER
;
A
#
# COMPACT_ATOMS: atom_id res chain seq x y z
N MET A 1 -41.41 -3.51 -22.43
CA MET A 1 -40.17 -3.04 -23.09
C MET A 1 -39.07 -3.16 -22.05
N VAL A 2 -38.00 -3.90 -22.31
CA VAL A 2 -36.83 -3.94 -21.42
C VAL A 2 -36.20 -2.56 -21.48
N PRO A 3 -35.96 -1.89 -20.34
CA PRO A 3 -35.31 -0.58 -20.33
C PRO A 3 -33.93 -0.66 -21.00
N SER A 4 -33.53 0.41 -21.68
CA SER A 4 -32.21 0.50 -22.28
C SER A 4 -31.14 0.59 -21.18
N LEU A 5 -29.87 0.24 -21.47
CA LEU A 5 -28.76 0.44 -20.55
C LEU A 5 -28.66 1.91 -20.11
N THR A 6 -28.90 2.86 -21.01
CA THR A 6 -28.98 4.30 -20.72
C THR A 6 -29.99 4.59 -19.61
N ASP A 7 -31.24 4.05 -19.73
CA ASP A 7 -32.27 4.26 -18.72
C ASP A 7 -31.90 3.65 -17.36
N CYS A 8 -31.27 2.46 -17.38
CA CYS A 8 -30.83 1.78 -16.16
C CYS A 8 -29.81 2.62 -15.40
N TYR A 9 -28.79 3.13 -16.07
CA TYR A 9 -27.75 3.96 -15.43
C TYR A 9 -28.29 5.32 -14.96
N LEU A 10 -29.15 5.96 -15.74
CA LEU A 10 -29.78 7.22 -15.33
C LEU A 10 -30.64 7.05 -14.06
N ARG A 11 -31.39 5.94 -13.94
CA ARG A 11 -32.16 5.62 -12.72
C ARG A 11 -31.29 5.41 -11.48
N LEU A 12 -30.06 4.93 -11.65
CA LEU A 12 -29.08 4.77 -10.59
C LEU A 12 -28.31 6.07 -10.28
N GLY A 13 -28.63 7.18 -10.94
CA GLY A 13 -28.03 8.48 -10.69
C GLY A 13 -26.70 8.71 -11.42
N PHE A 14 -26.33 7.86 -12.37
CA PHE A 14 -25.14 8.07 -13.18
C PHE A 14 -25.40 9.14 -14.26
N LYS A 15 -24.36 9.85 -14.64
CA LYS A 15 -24.37 10.68 -15.84
C LYS A 15 -23.98 9.82 -17.02
N VAL A 16 -24.83 9.85 -18.05
CA VAL A 16 -24.67 9.03 -19.26
C VAL A 16 -24.57 9.94 -20.46
N THR A 17 -23.58 9.66 -21.32
CA THR A 17 -23.43 10.33 -22.64
C THR A 17 -23.20 9.24 -23.68
N GLU A 18 -23.94 9.26 -24.76
CA GLU A 18 -23.76 8.35 -25.89
C GLU A 18 -22.56 8.78 -26.75
N SER A 19 -21.79 7.79 -27.19
CA SER A 19 -20.69 7.97 -28.13
C SER A 19 -20.61 6.81 -29.11
N GLU A 20 -19.84 6.95 -30.18
CA GLU A 20 -19.64 5.86 -31.17
C GLU A 20 -19.00 4.60 -30.53
N GLU A 21 -18.23 4.79 -29.47
CA GLU A 21 -17.57 3.68 -28.77
C GLU A 21 -18.48 2.95 -27.79
N GLY A 22 -19.55 3.59 -27.32
CA GLY A 22 -20.49 3.08 -26.33
C GLY A 22 -21.01 4.16 -25.40
N LEU A 23 -21.67 3.76 -24.31
CA LEU A 23 -22.15 4.67 -23.26
C LEU A 23 -21.00 5.11 -22.38
N ARG A 24 -20.75 6.40 -22.29
CA ARG A 24 -19.82 6.99 -21.33
C ARG A 24 -20.55 7.29 -20.02
N ILE A 25 -20.10 6.67 -18.94
CA ILE A 25 -20.73 6.73 -17.63
C ILE A 25 -19.83 7.48 -16.67
N GLY A 26 -20.36 8.44 -15.93
CA GLY A 26 -19.65 9.20 -14.91
C GLY A 26 -20.44 9.37 -13.62
N PHE A 27 -19.73 9.40 -12.50
CA PHE A 27 -20.30 9.70 -11.17
C PHE A 27 -20.40 11.20 -10.92
N LYS A 28 -19.55 12.01 -11.56
CA LYS A 28 -19.52 13.47 -11.44
C LYS A 28 -19.62 14.13 -12.83
N PRO A 29 -20.13 15.38 -12.93
CA PRO A 29 -20.16 16.12 -14.18
C PRO A 29 -18.74 16.20 -14.80
N GLY A 30 -18.63 15.80 -16.06
CA GLY A 30 -17.38 15.91 -16.83
C GLY A 30 -16.32 14.82 -16.58
N MET A 31 -16.53 13.91 -15.61
CA MET A 31 -15.65 12.75 -15.43
C MET A 31 -16.28 11.50 -16.04
N VAL A 32 -15.58 10.89 -16.98
CA VAL A 32 -15.95 9.58 -17.53
C VAL A 32 -15.17 8.53 -16.74
N HIS A 33 -15.88 7.63 -16.07
CA HIS A 33 -15.29 6.52 -15.32
C HIS A 33 -15.36 5.19 -16.08
N ALA A 34 -16.34 5.05 -16.97
CA ALA A 34 -16.48 3.86 -17.78
C ALA A 34 -16.96 4.18 -19.20
N ILE A 35 -16.54 3.35 -20.16
CA ILE A 35 -17.19 3.21 -21.46
C ILE A 35 -17.82 1.83 -21.46
N VAL A 36 -19.15 1.77 -21.55
CA VAL A 36 -19.91 0.51 -21.57
C VAL A 36 -20.42 0.27 -22.97
N LYS A 37 -20.08 -0.88 -23.54
CA LYS A 37 -20.50 -1.30 -24.87
C LYS A 37 -21.33 -2.57 -24.79
N GLU A 38 -22.54 -2.49 -25.29
CA GLU A 38 -23.43 -3.64 -25.50
C GLU A 38 -23.05 -4.36 -26.79
N VAL A 39 -22.93 -5.67 -26.74
CA VAL A 39 -22.57 -6.52 -27.88
C VAL A 39 -23.56 -7.67 -27.97
N ARG A 40 -24.28 -7.74 -29.09
CA ARG A 40 -25.17 -8.86 -29.42
C ARG A 40 -24.37 -9.90 -30.19
N ASN A 41 -23.83 -10.86 -29.47
CA ASN A 41 -22.98 -11.93 -29.99
C ASN A 41 -23.80 -13.23 -30.10
N GLU A 42 -23.64 -13.97 -31.18
CA GLU A 42 -24.28 -15.28 -31.38
C GLU A 42 -23.51 -16.42 -30.67
N ARG A 43 -22.23 -16.24 -30.41
CA ARG A 43 -21.38 -17.16 -29.67
C ARG A 43 -20.72 -16.47 -28.46
N PRO A 44 -20.35 -17.22 -27.41
CA PRO A 44 -19.60 -16.62 -26.29
C PRO A 44 -18.34 -15.90 -26.77
N LEU A 45 -18.05 -14.73 -26.18
CA LEU A 45 -16.84 -13.98 -26.46
C LEU A 45 -15.60 -14.75 -25.94
N THR A 46 -14.58 -14.83 -26.76
CA THR A 46 -13.30 -15.47 -26.47
C THR A 46 -12.28 -14.44 -25.98
N ARG A 47 -11.09 -14.90 -25.57
CA ARG A 47 -9.94 -14.05 -25.28
C ARG A 47 -9.59 -13.14 -26.48
N SER A 48 -9.56 -13.69 -27.70
CA SER A 48 -9.25 -12.92 -28.90
C SER A 48 -10.26 -11.81 -29.19
N ASP A 49 -11.55 -12.05 -28.90
CA ASP A 49 -12.56 -11.01 -29.02
C ASP A 49 -12.32 -9.89 -27.99
N ALA A 50 -11.99 -10.24 -26.74
CA ALA A 50 -11.67 -9.29 -25.69
C ALA A 50 -10.37 -8.49 -26.00
N GLU A 51 -9.37 -9.13 -26.63
CA GLU A 51 -8.15 -8.46 -27.06
C GLU A 51 -8.41 -7.37 -28.11
N LEU A 52 -9.28 -7.61 -29.07
CA LEU A 52 -9.70 -6.59 -30.06
C LEU A 52 -10.38 -5.39 -29.39
N PHE A 53 -11.22 -5.64 -28.39
CA PHE A 53 -11.83 -4.56 -27.61
C PHE A 53 -10.78 -3.82 -26.76
N TYR A 54 -9.82 -4.54 -26.19
CA TYR A 54 -8.74 -3.95 -25.42
C TYR A 54 -7.86 -3.02 -26.27
N GLU A 55 -7.48 -3.43 -27.48
CA GLU A 55 -6.70 -2.57 -28.40
C GLU A 55 -7.42 -1.23 -28.65
N LYS A 56 -8.72 -1.27 -28.89
CA LYS A 56 -9.54 -0.07 -29.03
C LYS A 56 -9.58 0.76 -27.74
N PHE A 57 -9.82 0.12 -26.60
CA PHE A 57 -9.86 0.77 -25.29
C PHE A 57 -8.52 1.44 -24.94
N SER A 58 -7.40 0.76 -25.15
CA SER A 58 -6.07 1.27 -24.82
C SER A 58 -5.76 2.60 -25.54
N THR A 59 -6.31 2.79 -26.71
CA THR A 59 -6.22 4.05 -27.48
C THR A 59 -7.05 5.15 -26.83
N LEU A 60 -8.26 4.85 -26.36
CA LEU A 60 -9.19 5.79 -25.74
C LEU A 60 -8.79 6.18 -24.32
N SER A 61 -8.14 5.29 -23.59
CA SER A 61 -7.74 5.50 -22.21
C SER A 61 -6.42 6.26 -22.05
N LYS A 62 -5.71 6.56 -23.15
CA LYS A 62 -4.48 7.37 -23.10
C LYS A 62 -4.71 8.70 -22.38
N GLY A 63 -4.03 8.88 -21.22
CA GLY A 63 -4.18 10.06 -20.37
C GLY A 63 -5.32 10.04 -19.36
N HIS A 64 -6.13 8.99 -19.33
CA HIS A 64 -7.30 8.85 -18.43
C HIS A 64 -7.16 7.62 -17.52
N ARG A 65 -6.49 7.76 -16.37
CA ARG A 65 -6.20 6.65 -15.45
C ARG A 65 -7.43 5.96 -14.85
N ASN A 66 -8.49 6.72 -14.62
CA ASN A 66 -9.71 6.22 -13.96
C ASN A 66 -10.77 5.79 -14.96
N LEU A 67 -10.42 5.65 -16.22
CA LEU A 67 -11.31 5.16 -17.25
C LEU A 67 -11.14 3.66 -17.43
N TYR A 68 -12.22 2.91 -17.36
CA TYR A 68 -12.25 1.49 -17.69
C TYR A 68 -13.25 1.19 -18.77
N PHE A 69 -13.16 0.00 -19.36
CA PHE A 69 -14.05 -0.45 -20.42
C PHE A 69 -14.82 -1.69 -20.01
N ARG A 70 -16.14 -1.66 -20.19
CA ARG A 70 -17.02 -2.79 -19.93
C ARG A 70 -17.74 -3.23 -21.20
N ILE A 71 -17.67 -4.51 -21.49
CA ILE A 71 -18.45 -5.14 -22.54
C ILE A 71 -19.62 -5.88 -21.90
N VAL A 72 -20.84 -5.64 -22.36
CA VAL A 72 -22.02 -6.41 -21.97
C VAL A 72 -22.39 -7.33 -23.15
N ALA A 73 -22.11 -8.61 -22.99
CA ALA A 73 -22.22 -9.63 -24.04
C ALA A 73 -23.50 -10.44 -23.86
N HIS A 74 -24.46 -10.29 -24.77
CA HIS A 74 -25.75 -11.03 -24.72
C HIS A 74 -25.60 -12.53 -24.98
N GLY A 75 -24.65 -12.95 -25.82
CA GLY A 75 -24.32 -14.36 -26.05
C GLY A 75 -23.35 -14.95 -25.04
N GLY A 76 -23.08 -14.22 -23.91
CA GLY A 76 -22.14 -14.65 -22.90
C GLY A 76 -20.66 -14.55 -23.32
N PHE A 77 -19.78 -15.10 -22.50
CA PHE A 77 -18.33 -15.08 -22.71
C PHE A 77 -17.67 -16.31 -22.10
N LEU A 78 -16.48 -16.65 -22.59
CA LEU A 78 -15.62 -17.68 -22.01
C LEU A 78 -14.73 -17.08 -20.90
N PRO A 79 -14.28 -17.89 -19.91
CA PRO A 79 -13.49 -17.39 -18.77
C PRO A 79 -12.23 -16.61 -19.16
N GLU A 80 -11.56 -16.99 -20.26
CA GLU A 80 -10.36 -16.33 -20.75
C GLU A 80 -10.61 -14.91 -21.32
N ALA A 81 -11.85 -14.53 -21.61
CA ALA A 81 -12.21 -13.16 -21.96
C ALA A 81 -12.03 -12.19 -20.79
N LEU A 82 -11.92 -12.69 -19.55
CA LEU A 82 -11.69 -11.93 -18.34
C LEU A 82 -10.21 -11.65 -18.04
N ASP A 83 -9.27 -12.18 -18.82
CA ASP A 83 -7.82 -12.02 -18.61
C ASP A 83 -7.38 -10.54 -18.64
N PHE A 84 -8.22 -9.64 -19.13
CA PHE A 84 -7.94 -8.21 -19.27
C PHE A 84 -8.40 -7.35 -18.10
N GLU A 85 -8.91 -7.92 -17.02
CA GLU A 85 -9.48 -7.14 -15.91
C GLU A 85 -8.46 -6.29 -15.18
N LEU A 86 -7.24 -6.80 -14.95
CA LEU A 86 -6.15 -6.00 -14.39
C LEU A 86 -5.68 -4.90 -15.34
N HIS A 87 -6.00 -5.01 -16.61
CA HIS A 87 -5.66 -4.03 -17.65
C HIS A 87 -6.79 -3.01 -17.93
N GLY A 88 -7.84 -3.02 -17.12
CA GLY A 88 -8.91 -2.04 -17.21
C GLY A 88 -10.07 -2.39 -18.16
N LEU A 89 -10.17 -3.65 -18.64
CA LEU A 89 -11.29 -4.11 -19.44
C LEU A 89 -11.97 -5.29 -18.75
N THR A 90 -13.29 -5.24 -18.60
CA THR A 90 -14.08 -6.37 -18.08
C THR A 90 -15.21 -6.75 -19.03
N VAL A 91 -15.64 -8.01 -18.97
CA VAL A 91 -16.78 -8.54 -19.73
C VAL A 91 -17.87 -8.98 -18.74
N SER A 92 -19.11 -8.66 -19.05
CA SER A 92 -20.30 -9.04 -18.29
C SER A 92 -21.34 -9.66 -19.24
N ASP A 93 -22.24 -10.44 -18.71
CA ASP A 93 -23.40 -11.00 -19.43
C ASP A 93 -24.71 -10.26 -19.08
N GLU A 94 -25.82 -10.82 -19.46
CA GLU A 94 -27.14 -10.25 -19.20
C GLU A 94 -27.49 -10.12 -17.72
N SER A 95 -26.88 -10.90 -16.83
CA SER A 95 -27.08 -10.80 -15.38
C SER A 95 -26.63 -9.43 -14.83
N TYR A 96 -25.69 -8.79 -15.50
CA TYR A 96 -25.29 -7.42 -15.20
C TYR A 96 -26.43 -6.43 -15.42
N ILE A 97 -27.19 -6.57 -16.51
CA ILE A 97 -28.37 -5.72 -16.79
C ILE A 97 -29.45 -5.95 -15.72
N GLU A 98 -29.67 -7.21 -15.32
CA GLU A 98 -30.58 -7.53 -14.22
C GLU A 98 -30.18 -6.87 -12.91
N SER A 99 -28.88 -6.85 -12.62
CA SER A 99 -28.37 -6.17 -11.42
C SER A 99 -28.62 -4.65 -11.44
N LEU A 100 -28.46 -4.00 -12.60
CA LEU A 100 -28.80 -2.58 -12.78
C LEU A 100 -30.30 -2.32 -12.52
N LEU A 101 -31.15 -3.22 -13.01
CA LEU A 101 -32.61 -3.11 -12.85
C LEU A 101 -33.06 -3.32 -11.39
N SER A 102 -32.33 -4.06 -10.60
CA SER A 102 -32.62 -4.31 -9.18
C SER A 102 -32.63 -3.06 -8.31
N GLY A 103 -31.98 -1.97 -8.76
CA GLY A 103 -31.78 -0.73 -8.00
C GLY A 103 -30.79 -0.87 -6.84
N ARG A 104 -30.09 -2.00 -6.74
CA ARG A 104 -29.09 -2.30 -5.69
C ARG A 104 -27.71 -2.54 -6.27
N HIS A 105 -27.47 -2.06 -7.46
CA HIS A 105 -26.21 -2.25 -8.15
C HIS A 105 -25.09 -1.39 -7.53
N VAL A 106 -23.95 -2.02 -7.26
CA VAL A 106 -22.69 -1.35 -6.91
C VAL A 106 -21.70 -1.59 -8.04
N GLU A 107 -21.33 -0.52 -8.74
CA GLU A 107 -20.40 -0.60 -9.86
C GLU A 107 -18.97 -0.85 -9.36
N LEU A 108 -18.28 -1.80 -9.98
CA LEU A 108 -16.91 -2.16 -9.66
C LEU A 108 -15.96 -1.86 -10.81
N TYR A 109 -14.75 -1.41 -10.45
CA TYR A 109 -13.64 -1.40 -11.40
C TYR A 109 -13.29 -2.84 -11.84
N PRO A 110 -12.73 -3.04 -13.04
CA PRO A 110 -12.41 -4.38 -13.54
C PRO A 110 -11.55 -5.22 -12.59
N HIS A 111 -10.52 -4.67 -11.96
CA HIS A 111 -9.71 -5.39 -10.96
C HIS A 111 -10.51 -5.81 -9.71
N ASN A 112 -11.54 -5.06 -9.34
CA ASN A 112 -12.46 -5.42 -8.25
C ASN A 112 -13.49 -6.46 -8.69
N GLU A 113 -13.88 -6.48 -9.97
CA GLU A 113 -14.67 -7.58 -10.54
C GLU A 113 -13.89 -8.89 -10.49
N ALA A 114 -12.58 -8.87 -10.83
CA ALA A 114 -11.69 -10.02 -10.68
C ALA A 114 -11.65 -10.53 -9.23
N ALA A 115 -11.49 -9.60 -8.28
CA ALA A 115 -11.51 -9.91 -6.85
C ALA A 115 -12.84 -10.51 -6.40
N TYR A 116 -13.95 -9.91 -6.83
CA TYR A 116 -15.30 -10.38 -6.50
C TYR A 116 -15.55 -11.80 -7.01
N ARG A 117 -15.19 -12.08 -8.27
CA ARG A 117 -15.27 -13.43 -8.84
C ARG A 117 -14.39 -14.43 -8.09
N ALA A 118 -13.22 -14.01 -7.64
CA ALA A 118 -12.32 -14.85 -6.85
C ALA A 118 -12.95 -15.19 -5.48
N ILE A 119 -13.59 -14.22 -4.81
CA ILE A 119 -14.33 -14.44 -3.56
C ILE A 119 -15.45 -15.48 -3.79
N MET A 120 -16.27 -15.29 -4.82
CA MET A 120 -17.40 -16.18 -5.11
C MET A 120 -16.94 -17.60 -5.48
N ARG A 121 -15.79 -17.75 -6.15
CA ARG A 121 -15.16 -19.06 -6.41
C ARG A 121 -14.60 -19.68 -5.13
N GLY A 122 -13.92 -18.89 -4.30
CA GLY A 122 -13.35 -19.34 -3.04
C GLY A 122 -14.41 -19.88 -2.08
N PHE A 123 -15.54 -19.19 -1.96
CA PHE A 123 -16.65 -19.62 -1.12
C PHE A 123 -17.40 -20.87 -1.62
N LYS A 124 -17.18 -21.33 -2.85
CA LYS A 124 -17.65 -22.65 -3.28
C LYS A 124 -16.85 -23.80 -2.64
N GLN A 125 -15.64 -23.54 -2.20
CA GLN A 125 -14.73 -24.55 -1.66
C GLN A 125 -14.50 -24.37 -0.15
N HIS A 126 -14.47 -23.14 0.34
CA HIS A 126 -14.12 -22.78 1.71
C HIS A 126 -15.16 -21.82 2.28
N ARG A 127 -15.43 -21.89 3.60
CA ARG A 127 -16.33 -20.94 4.29
C ARG A 127 -15.62 -19.72 4.80
N ILE A 128 -14.31 -19.79 4.94
CA ILE A 128 -13.45 -18.75 5.50
C ILE A 128 -12.38 -18.44 4.48
N GLY A 129 -12.18 -17.17 4.20
CA GLY A 129 -11.09 -16.75 3.31
C GLY A 129 -10.82 -15.25 3.36
N ALA A 130 -9.69 -14.87 2.80
CA ALA A 130 -9.17 -13.51 2.83
C ALA A 130 -8.92 -12.94 1.44
N VAL A 131 -9.01 -11.62 1.35
CA VAL A 131 -8.58 -10.81 0.21
C VAL A 131 -7.53 -9.81 0.68
N VAL A 132 -6.38 -9.82 0.06
CA VAL A 132 -5.32 -8.85 0.27
C VAL A 132 -5.27 -7.89 -0.91
N GLN A 133 -5.58 -6.63 -0.67
CA GLN A 133 -5.69 -5.65 -1.74
C GLN A 133 -5.16 -4.28 -1.28
N ALA A 134 -4.25 -3.70 -2.05
CA ALA A 134 -3.59 -2.44 -1.72
C ALA A 134 -4.59 -1.33 -1.36
N THR A 135 -4.19 -0.41 -0.48
CA THR A 135 -5.00 0.76 -0.13
C THR A 135 -5.25 1.61 -1.37
N GLY A 136 -6.45 2.17 -1.49
CA GLY A 136 -6.82 3.02 -2.62
C GLY A 136 -7.34 2.28 -3.86
N THR A 137 -7.38 0.95 -3.85
CA THR A 137 -7.87 0.14 -4.97
C THR A 137 -9.37 -0.18 -4.90
N GLY A 138 -10.10 0.35 -3.90
CA GLY A 138 -11.56 0.24 -3.83
C GLY A 138 -12.10 -0.94 -3.01
N LYS A 139 -11.39 -1.38 -1.95
CA LYS A 139 -11.86 -2.44 -1.02
C LYS A 139 -13.28 -2.20 -0.49
N SER A 140 -13.59 -0.97 -0.09
CA SER A 140 -14.92 -0.61 0.45
C SER A 140 -16.04 -0.84 -0.56
N TYR A 141 -15.79 -0.61 -1.86
CA TYR A 141 -16.75 -0.92 -2.93
C TYR A 141 -16.91 -2.42 -3.16
N LEU A 142 -15.84 -3.20 -2.99
CA LEU A 142 -15.89 -4.65 -3.08
C LEU A 142 -16.77 -5.23 -1.96
N LEU A 143 -16.58 -4.75 -0.71
CA LEU A 143 -17.47 -5.10 0.40
C LEU A 143 -18.92 -4.65 0.14
N ALA A 144 -19.10 -3.44 -0.36
CA ALA A 144 -20.43 -2.90 -0.68
C ALA A 144 -21.17 -3.75 -1.72
N ARG A 145 -20.48 -4.21 -2.77
CA ARG A 145 -21.05 -5.12 -3.75
C ARG A 145 -21.44 -6.45 -3.12
N TYR A 146 -20.57 -7.03 -2.31
CA TYR A 146 -20.88 -8.26 -1.59
C TYR A 146 -22.12 -8.12 -0.70
N ILE A 147 -22.22 -7.03 0.04
CA ILE A 147 -23.36 -6.70 0.90
C ILE A 147 -24.65 -6.53 0.05
N ALA A 148 -24.56 -5.85 -1.08
CA ALA A 148 -25.71 -5.62 -1.96
C ALA A 148 -26.28 -6.93 -2.55
N ASP A 149 -25.40 -7.82 -2.98
CA ASP A 149 -25.79 -9.10 -3.58
C ASP A 149 -26.36 -10.08 -2.54
N HIS A 150 -25.99 -9.95 -1.25
CA HIS A 150 -26.49 -10.77 -0.13
C HIS A 150 -27.47 -10.01 0.78
N ALA A 151 -28.15 -8.99 0.27
CA ALA A 151 -29.02 -8.08 1.05
C ALA A 151 -30.21 -8.77 1.76
N LYS A 152 -30.54 -10.01 1.41
CA LYS A 152 -31.60 -10.81 2.06
C LYS A 152 -31.11 -11.60 3.27
N GLU A 153 -29.81 -11.72 3.43
CA GLU A 153 -29.12 -12.54 4.42
C GLU A 153 -28.60 -11.67 5.58
N LYS A 154 -28.36 -12.26 6.73
CA LYS A 154 -27.85 -11.54 7.90
C LYS A 154 -26.35 -11.35 7.75
N ILE A 155 -25.90 -10.11 7.74
CA ILE A 155 -24.51 -9.74 7.55
C ILE A 155 -23.99 -8.98 8.75
N LEU A 156 -22.86 -9.41 9.32
CA LEU A 156 -22.10 -8.65 10.31
C LEU A 156 -20.87 -8.06 9.61
N VAL A 157 -20.68 -6.76 9.78
CA VAL A 157 -19.51 -6.03 9.24
C VAL A 157 -18.70 -5.47 10.39
N PHE A 158 -17.43 -5.87 10.46
CA PHE A 158 -16.47 -5.42 11.46
C PHE A 158 -15.37 -4.59 10.84
N ALA A 159 -15.02 -3.47 11.50
CA ALA A 159 -13.90 -2.62 11.11
C ALA A 159 -13.23 -1.97 12.33
N PRO A 160 -12.01 -1.45 12.22
CA PRO A 160 -11.30 -0.80 13.33
C PRO A 160 -12.05 0.39 13.95
N ASN A 161 -12.70 1.19 13.15
CA ASN A 161 -13.36 2.42 13.57
C ASN A 161 -14.64 2.74 12.80
N ILE A 162 -15.37 3.73 13.28
CA ILE A 162 -16.66 4.17 12.73
C ILE A 162 -16.52 4.79 11.33
N THR A 163 -15.41 5.47 11.07
CA THR A 163 -15.18 6.16 9.79
C THR A 163 -15.14 5.15 8.63
N ILE A 164 -14.45 4.02 8.80
CA ILE A 164 -14.39 2.95 7.80
C ILE A 164 -15.78 2.32 7.59
N LEU A 165 -16.53 2.10 8.69
CA LEU A 165 -17.89 1.59 8.58
C LEU A 165 -18.80 2.55 7.80
N ASP A 166 -18.64 3.87 7.99
CA ASP A 166 -19.41 4.89 7.27
C ASP A 166 -18.99 4.98 5.80
N GLU A 167 -17.72 4.76 5.47
CA GLU A 167 -17.26 4.63 4.08
C GLU A 167 -17.91 3.42 3.38
N ILE A 168 -17.97 2.26 4.05
CA ILE A 168 -18.64 1.06 3.52
C ILE A 168 -20.14 1.35 3.35
N ARG A 169 -20.82 1.96 4.32
CA ARG A 169 -22.24 2.34 4.20
C ARG A 169 -22.50 3.29 3.03
N LYS A 170 -21.63 4.30 2.85
CA LYS A 170 -21.72 5.23 1.72
C LYS A 170 -21.50 4.52 0.39
N ALA A 171 -20.57 3.55 0.33
CA ALA A 171 -20.34 2.76 -0.88
C ALA A 171 -21.52 1.84 -1.22
N VAL A 172 -22.23 1.30 -0.21
CA VAL A 172 -23.48 0.55 -0.40
C VAL A 172 -24.56 1.47 -0.97
N GLY A 173 -24.67 2.71 -0.47
CA GLY A 173 -25.58 3.73 -1.03
C GLY A 173 -27.04 3.61 -0.64
N PHE A 174 -27.47 2.52 -0.01
CA PHE A 174 -28.85 2.28 0.45
C PHE A 174 -28.89 1.50 1.76
N SER A 175 -30.01 1.58 2.48
CA SER A 175 -30.17 0.90 3.76
C SER A 175 -30.57 -0.57 3.56
N ILE A 176 -29.90 -1.46 4.28
CA ILE A 176 -30.21 -2.90 4.33
C ILE A 176 -30.42 -3.28 5.79
N PRO A 177 -31.67 -3.56 6.23
CA PRO A 177 -31.97 -3.86 7.63
C PRO A 177 -31.23 -5.07 8.21
N GLN A 178 -30.83 -6.02 7.34
CA GLN A 178 -30.15 -7.26 7.71
C GLN A 178 -28.65 -7.07 8.03
N VAL A 179 -28.09 -5.87 7.78
CA VAL A 179 -26.68 -5.60 7.97
C VAL A 179 -26.44 -4.92 9.32
N THR A 180 -25.58 -5.51 10.14
CA THR A 180 -25.13 -4.95 11.42
C THR A 180 -23.67 -4.55 11.32
N TYR A 181 -23.38 -3.29 11.58
CA TYR A 181 -22.04 -2.70 11.56
C TYR A 181 -21.51 -2.53 12.98
N ARG A 182 -20.32 -3.03 13.26
CA ARG A 182 -19.67 -2.98 14.58
C ARG A 182 -18.19 -2.62 14.45
N THR A 183 -17.68 -1.79 15.36
CA THR A 183 -16.24 -1.59 15.50
C THR A 183 -15.63 -2.71 16.36
N PHE A 184 -14.34 -3.01 16.17
CA PHE A 184 -13.62 -3.96 17.01
C PHE A 184 -13.69 -3.57 18.49
N GLN A 185 -13.64 -2.27 18.80
CA GLN A 185 -13.75 -1.79 20.18
C GLN A 185 -15.13 -2.08 20.80
N SER A 186 -16.20 -2.07 19.99
CA SER A 186 -17.55 -2.41 20.46
C SER A 186 -17.70 -3.87 20.86
N LEU A 187 -16.95 -4.78 20.25
CA LEU A 187 -16.93 -6.21 20.59
C LEU A 187 -16.42 -6.46 22.02
N ILE A 188 -15.43 -5.67 22.46
CA ILE A 188 -14.86 -5.81 23.80
C ILE A 188 -15.84 -5.33 24.87
N ARG A 189 -16.51 -4.20 24.61
CA ARG A 189 -17.43 -3.57 25.56
C ARG A 189 -18.69 -4.38 25.79
N ASN A 190 -19.15 -5.12 24.79
CA ASN A 190 -20.46 -5.79 24.78
C ASN A 190 -20.33 -7.31 24.63
N ARG A 191 -19.43 -7.96 25.40
CA ARG A 191 -19.15 -9.40 25.27
C ARG A 191 -20.38 -10.30 25.39
N GLU A 192 -21.33 -9.98 26.24
CA GLU A 192 -22.56 -10.76 26.41
C GLU A 192 -23.48 -10.65 25.20
N ASP A 193 -23.62 -9.43 24.64
CA ASP A 193 -24.42 -9.19 23.45
C ASP A 193 -23.84 -9.84 22.20
N ASN A 194 -22.51 -10.00 22.14
CA ASN A 194 -21.84 -10.67 21.01
C ASN A 194 -22.26 -12.13 20.85
N ARG A 195 -22.58 -12.83 21.96
CA ARG A 195 -23.08 -14.21 21.93
C ARG A 195 -24.45 -14.35 21.27
N LEU A 196 -25.21 -13.25 21.19
CA LEU A 196 -26.53 -13.19 20.56
C LEU A 196 -26.46 -12.85 19.08
N LEU A 197 -25.32 -12.38 18.58
CA LEU A 197 -25.14 -12.04 17.17
C LEU A 197 -25.27 -13.31 16.31
N ARG A 198 -26.14 -13.25 15.32
CA ARG A 198 -26.34 -14.32 14.33
C ARG A 198 -26.17 -13.76 12.93
N ALA A 199 -25.38 -14.44 12.12
CA ALA A 199 -25.08 -14.04 10.76
C ALA A 199 -24.95 -15.24 9.82
N ASP A 200 -25.31 -15.00 8.58
CA ASP A 200 -25.01 -15.87 7.45
C ASP A 200 -23.64 -15.49 6.84
N HIS A 201 -23.26 -14.21 6.96
CA HIS A 201 -21.98 -13.67 6.50
C HIS A 201 -21.32 -12.78 7.55
N ILE A 202 -20.01 -12.91 7.70
CA ILE A 202 -19.15 -12.09 8.56
C ILE A 202 -18.08 -11.45 7.69
N LEU A 203 -18.08 -10.12 7.62
CA LEU A 203 -17.12 -9.33 6.84
C LEU A 203 -16.20 -8.58 7.80
N ILE A 204 -14.89 -8.70 7.61
CA ILE A 204 -13.88 -8.14 8.51
C ILE A 204 -12.95 -7.26 7.68
N ASP A 205 -13.06 -5.95 7.82
CA ASP A 205 -12.11 -5.03 7.17
C ASP A 205 -10.90 -4.76 8.05
N GLU A 206 -9.75 -4.63 7.43
CA GLU A 206 -8.43 -4.48 8.06
C GLU A 206 -8.10 -5.62 9.06
N PHE A 207 -8.28 -6.86 8.60
CA PHE A 207 -8.12 -8.07 9.42
C PHE A 207 -6.71 -8.26 10.01
N HIS A 208 -5.70 -7.54 9.53
CA HIS A 208 -4.36 -7.58 10.13
C HIS A 208 -4.37 -7.11 11.61
N HIS A 209 -5.42 -6.41 12.05
CA HIS A 209 -5.65 -6.11 13.46
C HIS A 209 -6.16 -7.31 14.28
N PHE A 210 -6.57 -8.40 13.65
CA PHE A 210 -7.17 -9.57 14.32
C PHE A 210 -6.28 -10.21 15.39
N GLY A 211 -4.96 -10.14 15.25
CA GLY A 211 -3.98 -10.72 16.17
C GLY A 211 -3.69 -9.92 17.44
N ALA A 212 -4.39 -8.81 17.72
CA ALA A 212 -4.25 -8.13 19.00
C ALA A 212 -4.91 -8.98 20.10
N GLU A 213 -4.19 -9.27 21.19
CA GLU A 213 -4.62 -10.17 22.28
C GLU A 213 -6.03 -9.88 22.81
N ILE A 214 -6.46 -8.63 22.77
CA ILE A 214 -7.72 -8.20 23.35
C ILE A 214 -8.89 -8.36 22.37
N TRP A 215 -8.71 -8.19 21.06
CA TRP A 215 -9.80 -8.11 20.07
C TRP A 215 -9.99 -9.43 19.32
N GLY A 216 -8.90 -10.14 19.11
CA GLY A 216 -8.91 -11.42 18.39
C GLY A 216 -9.82 -12.44 19.06
N GLY A 217 -9.75 -12.57 20.39
CA GLY A 217 -10.62 -13.49 21.13
C GLY A 217 -12.11 -13.19 21.02
N ALA A 218 -12.51 -11.90 21.12
CA ALA A 218 -13.93 -11.51 21.01
C ALA A 218 -14.49 -11.74 19.60
N LEU A 219 -13.70 -11.52 18.56
CA LEU A 219 -14.11 -11.77 17.18
C LEU A 219 -14.12 -13.28 16.88
N GLN A 220 -13.17 -14.02 17.42
CA GLN A 220 -13.14 -15.47 17.34
C GLN A 220 -14.40 -16.09 17.96
N ASP A 221 -14.83 -15.62 19.15
CA ASP A 221 -16.08 -16.05 19.79
C ASP A 221 -17.29 -15.84 18.88
N VAL A 222 -17.35 -14.69 18.15
CA VAL A 222 -18.44 -14.43 17.20
C VAL A 222 -18.40 -15.40 16.01
N ILE A 223 -17.23 -15.68 15.46
CA ILE A 223 -17.06 -16.63 14.34
C ILE A 223 -17.48 -18.03 14.78
N GLU A 224 -17.02 -18.49 15.94
CA GLU A 224 -17.35 -19.82 16.48
C GLU A 224 -18.85 -19.99 16.76
N ASN A 225 -19.50 -18.95 17.29
CA ASN A 225 -20.96 -18.92 17.50
C ASN A 225 -21.77 -18.91 16.17
N ASN A 226 -21.11 -18.62 15.06
CA ASN A 226 -21.68 -18.60 13.71
C ASN A 226 -20.91 -19.54 12.77
N SER A 227 -20.64 -20.77 13.20
CA SER A 227 -19.80 -21.76 12.51
C SER A 227 -20.25 -22.14 11.09
N ARG A 228 -21.47 -21.79 10.72
CA ARG A 228 -22.01 -21.97 9.35
C ARG A 228 -21.87 -20.72 8.47
N ALA A 229 -21.49 -19.58 9.04
CA ALA A 229 -21.37 -18.33 8.30
C ALA A 229 -20.19 -18.37 7.33
N TYR A 230 -20.31 -17.62 6.24
CA TYR A 230 -19.19 -17.29 5.36
C TYR A 230 -18.39 -16.13 5.97
N VAL A 231 -17.09 -16.30 6.12
CA VAL A 231 -16.21 -15.29 6.73
C VAL A 231 -15.26 -14.74 5.68
N LEU A 232 -15.35 -13.45 5.40
CA LEU A 232 -14.47 -12.75 4.47
C LEU A 232 -13.63 -11.71 5.21
N GLY A 233 -12.32 -11.91 5.20
CA GLY A 233 -11.37 -10.90 5.66
C GLY A 233 -10.85 -10.04 4.51
N MET A 234 -10.70 -8.74 4.75
CA MET A 234 -10.06 -7.82 3.80
C MET A 234 -8.96 -7.03 4.49
N SER A 235 -7.81 -6.89 3.85
CA SER A 235 -6.70 -6.08 4.35
C SER A 235 -5.84 -5.55 3.20
N ALA A 236 -5.08 -4.50 3.47
CA ALA A 236 -4.06 -4.02 2.54
C ALA A 236 -2.78 -4.87 2.61
N THR A 237 -2.55 -5.58 3.69
CA THR A 237 -1.40 -6.46 3.90
C THR A 237 -1.79 -7.66 4.76
N PRO A 238 -1.27 -8.86 4.47
CA PRO A 238 -1.53 -10.04 5.28
C PRO A 238 -0.61 -10.11 6.50
N ILE A 239 0.50 -9.35 6.49
CA ILE A 239 1.56 -9.47 7.51
C ILE A 239 1.36 -8.46 8.61
N ARG A 240 1.32 -8.94 9.83
CA ARG A 240 1.36 -8.10 11.02
C ARG A 240 2.80 -7.69 11.33
N PRO A 241 3.11 -6.37 11.52
CA PRO A 241 4.47 -5.89 11.80
C PRO A 241 5.09 -6.51 13.07
N GLU A 242 4.27 -6.66 14.12
CA GLU A 242 4.71 -7.30 15.37
C GLU A 242 4.84 -8.81 15.16
N GLY A 243 6.10 -9.27 15.05
CA GLY A 243 6.44 -10.69 14.93
C GLY A 243 6.40 -11.27 13.52
N MET A 244 6.16 -10.45 12.47
CA MET A 244 6.07 -10.92 11.06
C MET A 244 5.10 -12.08 10.86
N ILE A 245 3.96 -12.04 11.54
CA ILE A 245 2.95 -13.11 11.52
C ILE A 245 2.08 -12.94 10.26
N ASP A 246 1.96 -14.00 9.46
CA ASP A 246 0.96 -14.06 8.39
C ASP A 246 -0.41 -14.32 8.99
N THR A 247 -1.29 -13.31 8.88
CA THR A 247 -2.64 -13.36 9.44
C THR A 247 -3.61 -14.15 8.58
N VAL A 248 -3.29 -14.40 7.30
CA VAL A 248 -4.10 -15.28 6.42
C VAL A 248 -3.91 -16.73 6.85
N ASP A 249 -2.67 -17.17 7.08
CA ASP A 249 -2.40 -18.51 7.55
C ASP A 249 -3.02 -18.76 8.92
N LEU A 250 -2.93 -17.77 9.81
CA LEU A 250 -3.36 -17.94 11.19
C LEU A 250 -4.88 -17.92 11.39
N TYR A 251 -5.60 -17.03 10.69
CA TYR A 251 -7.03 -16.75 10.95
C TYR A 251 -7.97 -17.14 9.80
N PHE A 252 -7.43 -17.38 8.61
CA PHE A 252 -8.20 -17.71 7.42
C PHE A 252 -7.78 -19.07 6.82
N GLU A 253 -7.13 -19.92 7.62
CA GLU A 253 -6.72 -21.29 7.22
C GLU A 253 -5.85 -21.31 5.95
N GLY A 254 -5.10 -20.24 5.68
CA GLY A 254 -4.32 -20.08 4.46
C GLY A 254 -5.16 -19.79 3.20
N ASN A 255 -6.48 -19.62 3.32
CA ASN A 255 -7.37 -19.39 2.18
C ASN A 255 -7.30 -17.95 1.68
N LEU A 256 -6.31 -17.64 0.87
CA LEU A 256 -6.18 -16.37 0.16
C LEU A 256 -6.95 -16.45 -1.17
N PHE A 257 -8.12 -15.80 -1.24
CA PHE A 257 -8.98 -15.83 -2.43
C PHE A 257 -8.47 -14.92 -3.54
N TYR A 258 -7.89 -13.76 -3.18
CA TYR A 258 -7.37 -12.80 -4.13
C TYR A 258 -6.27 -11.94 -3.52
N GLU A 259 -5.26 -11.63 -4.34
CA GLU A 259 -4.20 -10.71 -3.98
C GLU A 259 -3.98 -9.67 -5.08
N LEU A 260 -3.96 -8.39 -4.66
CA LEU A 260 -3.54 -7.25 -5.48
C LEU A 260 -2.59 -6.37 -4.66
N THR A 261 -1.31 -6.63 -4.80
CA THR A 261 -0.27 -5.87 -4.10
C THR A 261 -0.18 -4.44 -4.64
N LEU A 262 0.40 -3.53 -3.86
CA LEU A 262 0.67 -2.16 -4.30
C LEU A 262 1.54 -2.12 -5.57
N LEU A 263 2.50 -3.04 -5.66
CA LEU A 263 3.39 -3.16 -6.82
C LEU A 263 2.62 -3.56 -8.09
N GLN A 264 1.72 -4.54 -7.97
CA GLN A 264 0.84 -4.91 -9.07
C GLN A 264 -0.06 -3.75 -9.47
N ALA A 265 -0.64 -3.04 -8.48
CA ALA A 265 -1.49 -1.89 -8.73
C ALA A 265 -0.75 -0.75 -9.48
N TRP A 266 0.54 -0.56 -9.20
CA TRP A 266 1.40 0.37 -9.96
C TRP A 266 1.72 -0.16 -11.35
N TYR A 267 2.13 -1.42 -11.46
CA TYR A 267 2.48 -2.06 -12.72
C TYR A 267 1.34 -2.02 -13.73
N TYR A 268 0.13 -2.32 -13.27
CA TYR A 268 -1.10 -2.32 -14.10
C TYR A 268 -1.75 -0.93 -14.22
N ASN A 269 -1.12 0.14 -13.73
CA ASN A 269 -1.67 1.51 -13.73
C ASN A 269 -3.03 1.66 -13.00
N ILE A 270 -3.38 0.74 -12.12
CA ILE A 270 -4.57 0.82 -11.26
C ILE A 270 -4.41 1.99 -10.28
N LEU A 271 -3.22 2.14 -9.71
CA LEU A 271 -2.84 3.27 -8.88
C LEU A 271 -1.76 4.10 -9.57
N PRO A 272 -1.74 5.43 -9.33
CA PRO A 272 -0.69 6.29 -9.89
C PRO A 272 0.65 5.95 -9.26
N VAL A 273 1.68 5.79 -10.09
CA VAL A 273 3.05 5.61 -9.63
C VAL A 273 3.58 6.94 -9.10
N PRO A 274 4.02 7.01 -7.84
CA PRO A 274 4.56 8.24 -7.27
C PRO A 274 5.93 8.58 -7.84
N VAL A 275 6.27 9.86 -7.80
CA VAL A 275 7.66 10.31 -7.94
C VAL A 275 8.33 10.13 -6.59
N LEU A 276 9.30 9.22 -6.50
CA LEU A 276 10.07 8.98 -5.28
C LEU A 276 11.30 9.87 -5.28
N VAL A 277 11.43 10.72 -4.28
CA VAL A 277 12.57 11.63 -4.11
C VAL A 277 13.23 11.33 -2.79
N GLN A 278 14.46 10.86 -2.83
CA GLN A 278 15.30 10.69 -1.65
C GLN A 278 16.15 11.93 -1.41
N SER A 279 16.34 12.31 -0.17
CA SER A 279 17.17 13.47 0.20
C SER A 279 18.35 13.05 1.06
N ALA A 280 19.42 13.84 0.96
CA ALA A 280 20.58 13.72 1.84
C ALA A 280 20.32 14.23 3.27
N TYR A 281 19.13 14.77 3.56
CA TYR A 281 18.77 15.28 4.88
C TYR A 281 19.02 14.23 5.98
N GLY A 282 19.76 14.61 7.03
CA GLY A 282 20.11 13.71 8.14
C GLY A 282 21.24 12.72 7.87
N LEU A 283 21.86 12.72 6.70
CA LEU A 283 23.05 11.90 6.41
C LEU A 283 24.30 12.39 7.16
N ASP A 284 24.39 13.69 7.46
CA ASP A 284 25.42 14.28 8.31
C ASP A 284 25.53 13.55 9.66
N ASN A 285 24.41 13.40 10.35
CA ASN A 285 24.32 12.65 11.60
C ASN A 285 24.74 11.17 11.45
N LYS A 286 24.48 10.58 10.28
CA LYS A 286 24.87 9.20 9.98
C LYS A 286 26.38 9.12 9.73
N LEU A 287 26.94 10.05 8.96
CA LEU A 287 28.38 10.14 8.72
C LEU A 287 29.16 10.37 10.04
N ASP A 288 28.66 11.23 10.92
CA ASP A 288 29.28 11.46 12.23
C ASP A 288 29.20 10.25 13.17
N ARG A 289 28.10 9.47 13.10
CA ARG A 289 28.00 8.19 13.82
C ARG A 289 28.98 7.16 13.27
N LEU A 290 29.15 7.09 11.97
CA LEU A 290 30.13 6.20 11.33
C LEU A 290 31.55 6.60 11.67
N GLN A 291 31.87 7.90 11.71
CA GLN A 291 33.14 8.41 12.16
C GLN A 291 33.45 7.95 13.59
N ARG A 292 32.51 8.17 14.51
CA ARG A 292 32.66 7.71 15.90
C ARG A 292 32.76 6.19 16.03
N LYS A 293 32.07 5.44 15.15
CA LYS A 293 32.18 3.98 15.12
C LYS A 293 33.54 3.54 14.62
N LEU A 294 34.09 4.20 13.59
CA LEU A 294 35.43 3.96 13.08
C LEU A 294 36.51 4.22 14.15
N GLU A 295 36.44 5.34 14.86
CA GLU A 295 37.37 5.71 15.93
C GLU A 295 37.41 4.68 17.07
N ARG A 296 36.21 4.18 17.44
CA ARG A 296 36.02 3.15 18.48
C ARG A 296 36.27 1.73 17.99
N SER A 297 36.40 1.54 16.68
CA SER A 297 36.59 0.22 16.09
C SER A 297 37.99 -0.30 16.40
N GLY A 298 38.09 -1.60 16.61
CA GLY A 298 39.38 -2.26 16.73
C GLY A 298 40.00 -2.65 15.38
N CYS A 299 39.69 -1.94 14.29
CA CYS A 299 40.22 -2.21 12.96
C CYS A 299 41.74 -1.99 12.89
N SER A 300 42.41 -2.69 11.96
CA SER A 300 43.79 -2.42 11.58
C SER A 300 43.94 -0.97 11.09
N LYS A 301 45.18 -0.44 11.18
CA LYS A 301 45.49 0.93 10.72
C LYS A 301 45.14 1.13 9.25
N GLU A 302 45.50 0.17 8.42
CA GLU A 302 45.25 0.21 6.98
C GLU A 302 43.74 0.27 6.67
N ARG A 303 42.92 -0.51 7.38
CA ARG A 303 41.47 -0.50 7.23
C ARG A 303 40.87 0.83 7.72
N LYS A 304 41.37 1.38 8.83
CA LYS A 304 40.94 2.70 9.31
C LYS A 304 41.17 3.78 8.27
N GLU A 305 42.36 3.79 7.63
CA GLU A 305 42.70 4.74 6.57
C GLU A 305 41.78 4.56 5.32
N LYS A 306 41.51 3.30 4.95
CA LYS A 306 40.59 2.99 3.83
C LYS A 306 39.18 3.50 4.10
N VAL A 307 38.62 3.22 5.28
CA VAL A 307 37.28 3.66 5.69
C VAL A 307 37.23 5.18 5.85
N GLN A 308 38.29 5.80 6.39
CA GLN A 308 38.39 7.26 6.52
C GLN A 308 38.32 7.94 5.15
N ARG A 309 39.06 7.45 4.14
CA ARG A 309 38.96 7.97 2.76
C ARG A 309 37.55 7.87 2.19
N LYS A 310 36.85 6.75 2.41
CA LYS A 310 35.45 6.61 1.99
C LYS A 310 34.53 7.60 2.71
N LEU A 311 34.74 7.82 4.02
CA LEU A 311 33.96 8.81 4.78
C LEU A 311 34.22 10.24 4.30
N ASP A 312 35.47 10.59 4.00
CA ASP A 312 35.83 11.92 3.49
C ASP A 312 35.20 12.17 2.12
N LEU A 313 35.21 11.18 1.22
CA LEU A 313 34.51 11.26 -0.07
C LEU A 313 32.98 11.40 0.11
N ALA A 314 32.38 10.61 1.00
CA ALA A 314 30.94 10.72 1.28
C ALA A 314 30.58 12.09 1.88
N ARG A 315 31.45 12.74 2.65
CA ARG A 315 31.27 14.10 3.15
C ARG A 315 31.37 15.17 2.06
N VAL A 316 32.23 14.97 1.06
CA VAL A 316 32.29 15.86 -0.12
C VAL A 316 31.00 15.77 -0.89
N ASP A 317 30.56 14.54 -1.24
CA ASP A 317 29.31 14.31 -1.95
C ASP A 317 28.09 14.87 -1.18
N PHE A 318 28.11 14.78 0.16
CA PHE A 318 27.05 15.34 1.01
C PHE A 318 27.03 16.88 0.97
N LYS A 319 28.18 17.55 0.94
CA LYS A 319 28.24 19.02 0.83
C LYS A 319 27.70 19.55 -0.50
N GLU A 320 27.81 18.75 -1.55
CA GLU A 320 27.27 19.07 -2.89
C GLU A 320 25.79 18.70 -3.03
N ALA A 321 25.25 17.94 -2.06
CA ALA A 321 23.85 17.53 -2.08
C ALA A 321 22.91 18.71 -1.80
N LEU A 322 21.75 18.69 -2.43
CA LEU A 322 20.70 19.70 -2.22
C LEU A 322 20.16 19.65 -0.79
N GLY A 323 20.03 20.80 -0.15
CA GLY A 323 19.32 20.92 1.13
C GLY A 323 17.81 20.67 1.02
N ALA A 324 17.12 20.56 2.15
CA ALA A 324 15.68 20.30 2.17
C ALA A 324 14.84 21.34 1.37
N PRO A 325 15.08 22.65 1.50
CA PRO A 325 14.36 23.66 0.71
C PRO A 325 14.57 23.53 -0.81
N GLU A 326 15.80 23.22 -1.24
CA GLU A 326 16.15 23.05 -2.64
C GLU A 326 15.53 21.79 -3.23
N VAL A 327 15.53 20.68 -2.50
CA VAL A 327 14.84 19.43 -2.89
C VAL A 327 13.35 19.69 -3.05
N ILE A 328 12.73 20.37 -2.08
CA ILE A 328 11.31 20.73 -2.14
C ILE A 328 11.03 21.62 -3.35
N ARG A 329 11.85 22.67 -3.57
CA ARG A 329 11.68 23.59 -4.72
C ARG A 329 11.77 22.87 -6.06
N LYS A 330 12.67 21.92 -6.18
CA LYS A 330 12.95 21.19 -7.42
C LYS A 330 11.91 20.12 -7.71
N PHE A 331 11.45 19.38 -6.69
CA PHE A 331 10.69 18.15 -6.87
C PHE A 331 9.24 18.19 -6.38
N LEU A 332 8.83 19.25 -5.65
CA LEU A 332 7.44 19.44 -5.25
C LEU A 332 6.76 20.44 -6.19
N PRO A 333 6.04 19.98 -7.23
CA PRO A 333 5.38 20.86 -8.20
C PRO A 333 4.46 21.88 -7.55
N THR A 334 4.33 23.05 -8.14
CA THR A 334 3.43 24.10 -7.63
C THR A 334 1.94 23.71 -7.71
N SER A 335 1.60 22.74 -8.53
CA SER A 335 0.25 22.17 -8.62
C SER A 335 -0.14 21.29 -7.40
N ILE A 336 0.83 20.87 -6.59
CA ILE A 336 0.58 20.14 -5.34
C ILE A 336 -0.06 21.10 -4.33
N ARG A 337 -1.23 20.70 -3.79
CA ARG A 337 -2.01 21.50 -2.85
C ARG A 337 -2.10 20.87 -1.46
N LYS A 338 -1.94 19.56 -1.34
CA LYS A 338 -2.06 18.81 -0.08
C LYS A 338 -0.83 17.95 0.17
N LEU A 339 -0.09 18.27 1.23
CA LEU A 339 1.11 17.57 1.68
C LEU A 339 0.85 16.91 3.03
N LEU A 340 1.14 15.62 3.14
CA LEU A 340 1.08 14.87 4.38
C LEU A 340 2.50 14.67 4.92
N VAL A 341 2.71 14.96 6.21
CA VAL A 341 3.99 14.82 6.90
C VAL A 341 3.86 13.82 8.05
N PHE A 342 4.65 12.76 8.02
CA PHE A 342 4.68 11.76 9.09
C PHE A 342 5.75 12.06 10.13
N CYS A 343 5.31 12.31 11.38
CA CYS A 343 6.16 12.54 12.54
C CYS A 343 6.20 11.30 13.44
N ARG A 344 7.27 11.13 14.21
CA ARG A 344 7.51 9.97 15.07
C ARG A 344 6.62 9.97 16.32
N ASN A 345 6.55 11.10 16.98
CA ASN A 345 5.82 11.32 18.22
C ASN A 345 5.50 12.81 18.39
N LEU A 346 4.78 13.16 19.47
CA LEU A 346 4.37 14.54 19.73
C LEU A 346 5.55 15.52 19.92
N THR A 347 6.66 15.07 20.49
CA THR A 347 7.86 15.90 20.67
C THR A 347 8.49 16.21 19.32
N ASP A 348 8.62 15.20 18.47
CA ASP A 348 9.10 15.31 17.10
C ASP A 348 8.19 16.24 16.27
N LEU A 349 6.87 16.09 16.40
CA LEU A 349 5.90 16.94 15.73
C LEU A 349 6.10 18.41 16.08
N LYS A 350 6.20 18.76 17.37
CA LYS A 350 6.42 20.14 17.83
C LYS A 350 7.72 20.76 17.30
N GLN A 351 8.76 19.96 17.11
CA GLN A 351 10.02 20.39 16.54
C GLN A 351 9.94 20.52 15.02
N MET A 352 9.32 19.56 14.34
CA MET A 352 9.32 19.48 12.88
C MET A 352 8.34 20.43 12.21
N VAL A 353 7.23 20.78 12.87
CA VAL A 353 6.27 21.74 12.31
C VAL A 353 6.92 23.07 11.90
N PRO A 354 7.61 23.81 12.80
CA PRO A 354 8.26 25.05 12.40
C PRO A 354 9.39 24.85 11.38
N GLU A 355 10.14 23.74 11.47
CA GLU A 355 11.24 23.44 10.58
C GLU A 355 10.77 23.17 9.15
N VAL A 356 9.79 22.28 8.97
CA VAL A 356 9.20 21.97 7.65
C VAL A 356 8.48 23.18 7.06
N CYS A 357 7.76 23.94 7.89
CA CYS A 357 7.15 25.19 7.45
C CYS A 357 8.20 26.17 6.94
N GLY A 358 9.34 26.26 7.61
CA GLY A 358 10.49 27.06 7.18
C GLY A 358 11.06 26.60 5.83
N TRP A 359 11.25 25.29 5.62
CA TRP A 359 11.72 24.74 4.33
C TRP A 359 10.77 25.03 3.20
N LEU A 360 9.47 24.84 3.42
CA LEU A 360 8.43 25.08 2.41
C LEU A 360 8.36 26.57 2.05
N THR A 361 8.46 27.46 3.03
CA THR A 361 8.51 28.92 2.80
C THR A 361 9.75 29.33 2.03
N GLN A 362 10.93 28.82 2.38
CA GLN A 362 12.19 29.04 1.65
C GLN A 362 12.12 28.46 0.22
N ALA A 363 11.37 27.39 0.03
CA ALA A 363 11.08 26.85 -1.31
C ALA A 363 10.07 27.68 -2.12
N GLY A 364 9.55 28.80 -1.57
CA GLY A 364 8.62 29.70 -2.25
C GLY A 364 7.15 29.29 -2.14
N ARG A 365 6.78 28.43 -1.15
CA ARG A 365 5.39 27.97 -0.97
C ARG A 365 4.67 28.80 0.09
N THR A 366 3.45 29.20 -0.21
CA THR A 366 2.51 29.74 0.78
C THR A 366 1.75 28.57 1.42
N ILE A 367 1.81 28.42 2.73
CA ILE A 367 1.36 27.21 3.44
C ILE A 367 0.26 27.49 4.47
N THR A 368 -0.52 26.46 4.80
CA THR A 368 -1.44 26.40 5.94
C THR A 368 -1.19 25.08 6.67
N PRO A 369 -0.57 25.09 7.87
CA PRO A 369 -0.29 23.88 8.63
C PRO A 369 -1.52 23.40 9.40
N PHE A 370 -1.65 22.07 9.51
CA PHE A 370 -2.63 21.33 10.28
C PHE A 370 -1.92 20.24 11.06
N GLU A 371 -2.41 19.91 12.26
CA GLU A 371 -1.80 18.90 13.12
C GLU A 371 -2.87 17.94 13.62
N ILE A 372 -2.62 16.62 13.50
CA ILE A 372 -3.50 15.58 14.05
C ILE A 372 -2.72 14.58 14.89
N HIS A 373 -3.24 14.27 16.06
CA HIS A 373 -2.67 13.29 16.98
C HIS A 373 -3.70 12.80 18.02
N HIS A 374 -3.42 11.64 18.62
CA HIS A 374 -4.36 10.98 19.55
C HIS A 374 -4.75 11.84 20.78
N ALA A 375 -3.89 12.75 21.23
CA ALA A 375 -4.17 13.60 22.40
C ALA A 375 -5.20 14.70 22.14
N GLN A 376 -5.62 14.97 20.90
CA GLN A 376 -6.62 16.01 20.57
C GLN A 376 -8.07 15.48 20.60
N GLY A 377 -8.27 14.16 20.59
CA GLY A 377 -9.57 13.52 20.51
C GLY A 377 -10.21 13.52 19.11
N GLU A 378 -11.12 12.60 18.88
CA GLU A 378 -11.70 12.32 17.55
C GLU A 378 -12.45 13.50 16.94
N ARG A 379 -13.24 14.23 17.74
CA ARG A 379 -14.02 15.38 17.23
C ARG A 379 -13.13 16.51 16.71
N GLN A 380 -12.03 16.80 17.42
CA GLN A 380 -11.10 17.86 17.03
C GLN A 380 -10.34 17.43 15.77
N ASN A 381 -9.83 16.20 15.74
CA ASN A 381 -9.16 15.65 14.57
C ASN A 381 -10.10 15.64 13.34
N GLY A 382 -11.38 15.31 13.51
CA GLY A 382 -12.37 15.37 12.43
C GLY A 382 -12.52 16.76 11.82
N ARG A 383 -12.67 17.81 12.65
CA ARG A 383 -12.75 19.21 12.19
C ARG A 383 -11.48 19.66 11.45
N ILE A 384 -10.31 19.25 11.93
CA ILE A 384 -9.03 19.57 11.30
C ILE A 384 -8.93 18.88 9.92
N LEU A 385 -9.36 17.63 9.81
CA LEU A 385 -9.38 16.91 8.55
C LEU A 385 -10.37 17.52 7.56
N ASP A 386 -11.53 17.98 8.02
CA ASP A 386 -12.49 18.66 7.16
C ASP A 386 -11.91 19.97 6.62
N ALA A 387 -11.27 20.79 7.47
CA ALA A 387 -10.57 22.00 7.04
C ALA A 387 -9.38 21.71 6.10
N PHE A 388 -8.64 20.61 6.32
CA PHE A 388 -7.57 20.20 5.42
C PHE A 388 -8.08 19.80 4.03
N ARG A 389 -9.30 19.23 3.95
CA ARG A 389 -9.92 18.79 2.69
C ARG A 389 -10.39 19.97 1.82
N GLU A 390 -10.63 21.14 2.41
CA GLU A 390 -11.07 22.33 1.66
C GLU A 390 -10.09 22.68 0.53
N GLU A 391 -10.62 23.18 -0.59
CA GLU A 391 -9.80 23.67 -1.69
C GLU A 391 -9.17 25.01 -1.32
N SER A 392 -7.90 25.19 -1.67
CA SER A 392 -7.14 26.39 -1.38
C SER A 392 -6.02 26.60 -2.41
N ASP A 393 -5.69 27.87 -2.68
CA ASP A 393 -4.49 28.22 -3.44
C ASP A 393 -3.19 28.03 -2.63
N ARG A 394 -3.32 27.89 -1.32
CA ARG A 394 -2.20 27.62 -0.41
C ARG A 394 -1.93 26.12 -0.34
N LEU A 395 -0.70 25.76 -0.04
CA LEU A 395 -0.35 24.37 0.26
C LEU A 395 -0.83 24.03 1.67
N HIS A 396 -1.82 23.17 1.78
CA HIS A 396 -2.24 22.58 3.05
C HIS A 396 -1.22 21.52 3.47
N VAL A 397 -0.69 21.62 4.69
CA VAL A 397 0.33 20.70 5.23
C VAL A 397 -0.23 20.02 6.47
N LEU A 398 -0.51 18.73 6.39
CA LEU A 398 -1.04 17.95 7.51
C LEU A 398 0.09 17.16 8.18
N PHE A 399 0.40 17.51 9.42
CA PHE A 399 1.34 16.78 10.26
C PHE A 399 0.60 15.70 11.06
N SER A 400 1.08 14.48 11.02
CA SER A 400 0.42 13.35 11.67
C SER A 400 1.38 12.53 12.53
N VAL A 401 0.92 12.16 13.73
CA VAL A 401 1.59 11.20 14.63
C VAL A 401 0.71 9.96 14.75
N ASN A 402 1.10 8.86 14.12
CA ASN A 402 0.46 7.53 14.16
C ASN A 402 -1.03 7.43 13.74
N MET A 403 -1.77 8.54 13.64
CA MET A 403 -3.22 8.55 13.40
C MET A 403 -3.62 8.04 12.01
N LEU A 404 -2.76 8.20 11.00
CA LEU A 404 -3.06 7.84 9.61
C LEU A 404 -2.58 6.45 9.23
N ILE A 405 -1.95 5.71 10.15
CA ILE A 405 -1.52 4.33 9.94
C ILE A 405 -2.74 3.39 10.07
N GLU A 406 -3.69 3.74 10.94
CA GLU A 406 -4.79 2.90 11.36
C GLU A 406 -6.17 3.43 10.92
N GLY A 407 -6.44 3.48 9.60
CA GLY A 407 -7.82 3.61 9.12
C GLY A 407 -8.38 5.00 8.85
N LEU A 408 -7.62 6.11 9.01
CA LEU A 408 -8.05 7.41 8.50
C LEU A 408 -7.62 7.59 7.05
N HIS A 409 -8.57 7.53 6.14
CA HIS A 409 -8.35 7.89 4.74
C HIS A 409 -8.42 9.41 4.58
N VAL A 410 -7.35 10.01 4.07
CA VAL A 410 -7.33 11.45 3.75
C VAL A 410 -7.42 11.61 2.24
N GLU A 411 -8.59 11.99 1.76
CA GLU A 411 -8.82 12.20 0.34
C GLU A 411 -7.98 13.37 -0.20
N GLY A 412 -7.53 13.22 -1.44
CA GLY A 412 -6.89 14.28 -2.20
C GLY A 412 -5.47 14.65 -1.76
N VAL A 413 -4.75 13.77 -1.03
CA VAL A 413 -3.34 13.99 -0.72
C VAL A 413 -2.51 13.84 -2.00
N ASP A 414 -1.77 14.88 -2.35
CA ASP A 414 -0.96 14.95 -3.56
C ASP A 414 0.50 14.56 -3.30
N ALA A 415 0.99 14.75 -2.06
CA ALA A 415 2.37 14.48 -1.70
C ALA A 415 2.54 13.99 -0.26
N VAL A 416 3.63 13.26 -0.01
CA VAL A 416 4.03 12.80 1.33
C VAL A 416 5.47 13.18 1.61
N LEU A 417 5.73 13.61 2.82
CA LEU A 417 7.08 13.81 3.38
C LEU A 417 7.30 12.86 4.56
N PHE A 418 8.28 11.97 4.43
CA PHE A 418 8.73 11.12 5.51
C PHE A 418 9.85 11.78 6.31
N LEU A 419 9.57 12.06 7.58
CA LEU A 419 10.55 12.50 8.60
C LEU A 419 10.75 11.43 9.69
N ARG A 420 9.98 10.36 9.65
CA ARG A 420 10.01 9.23 10.56
C ARG A 420 10.67 8.03 9.88
N ARG A 421 11.64 7.40 10.54
CA ARG A 421 12.08 6.05 10.17
C ARG A 421 11.04 5.03 10.57
N THR A 422 10.69 4.16 9.63
CA THR A 422 9.90 2.97 9.89
C THR A 422 10.80 1.75 9.77
N GLU A 423 10.74 0.85 10.75
CA GLU A 423 11.46 -0.42 10.69
C GLU A 423 10.79 -1.43 9.74
N SER A 424 9.53 -1.17 9.39
CA SER A 424 8.72 -2.02 8.54
C SER A 424 8.48 -1.37 7.17
N TYR A 425 8.94 -2.05 6.12
CA TYR A 425 8.61 -1.78 4.72
C TYR A 425 7.09 -1.73 4.49
N ILE A 426 6.33 -2.61 5.14
CA ILE A 426 4.87 -2.70 5.04
C ILE A 426 4.20 -1.41 5.51
N VAL A 427 4.63 -0.87 6.66
CA VAL A 427 4.11 0.39 7.19
C VAL A 427 4.39 1.54 6.22
N THR A 428 5.58 1.58 5.63
CA THR A 428 5.92 2.60 4.62
C THR A 428 5.00 2.50 3.39
N LEU A 429 4.76 1.30 2.89
CA LEU A 429 3.84 1.09 1.75
C LEU A 429 2.39 1.43 2.08
N GLN A 430 1.92 1.13 3.28
CA GLN A 430 0.58 1.52 3.73
C GLN A 430 0.45 3.05 3.80
N GLN A 431 1.47 3.74 4.29
CA GLN A 431 1.52 5.19 4.32
C GLN A 431 1.54 5.79 2.91
N LEU A 432 2.30 5.20 1.99
CA LEU A 432 2.28 5.57 0.57
C LEU A 432 0.89 5.36 -0.06
N GLY A 433 0.23 4.26 0.26
CA GLY A 433 -1.13 3.98 -0.23
C GLY A 433 -2.16 5.08 0.10
N ARG A 434 -1.93 5.86 1.15
CA ARG A 434 -2.80 6.99 1.53
C ARG A 434 -2.70 8.18 0.58
N CYS A 435 -1.57 8.32 -0.13
CA CYS A 435 -1.32 9.40 -1.10
C CYS A 435 -1.75 9.04 -2.51
N LEU A 436 -1.99 7.75 -2.78
CA LEU A 436 -2.13 7.25 -4.14
C LEU A 436 -3.50 7.53 -4.77
N ASN A 437 -4.38 8.19 -4.06
CA ASN A 437 -5.67 8.66 -4.57
C ASN A 437 -5.59 10.05 -5.23
N ALA A 438 -4.42 10.44 -5.73
CA ALA A 438 -4.29 11.68 -6.48
C ALA A 438 -5.28 11.70 -7.66
N GLU A 439 -5.95 12.84 -7.83
CA GLU A 439 -6.88 13.08 -8.93
C GLU A 439 -6.27 12.75 -10.29
N ALA A 440 -7.11 12.39 -11.25
CA ALA A 440 -6.69 12.10 -12.61
C ALA A 440 -5.76 13.18 -13.17
N GLY A 441 -4.59 12.78 -13.65
CA GLY A 441 -3.59 13.69 -14.22
C GLY A 441 -2.50 14.18 -13.27
N LYS A 442 -2.63 14.00 -11.95
CA LYS A 442 -1.57 14.33 -10.98
C LYS A 442 -0.73 13.08 -10.66
N ARG A 443 0.58 13.23 -10.61
CA ARG A 443 1.49 12.20 -10.06
C ARG A 443 1.77 12.54 -8.61
N PRO A 444 1.49 11.64 -7.66
CA PRO A 444 1.84 11.87 -6.27
C PRO A 444 3.36 11.99 -6.10
N VAL A 445 3.80 12.80 -5.14
CA VAL A 445 5.22 12.98 -4.84
C VAL A 445 5.51 12.43 -3.45
N VAL A 446 6.56 11.63 -3.33
CA VAL A 446 7.04 11.10 -2.05
C VAL A 446 8.44 11.64 -1.80
N LEU A 447 8.55 12.49 -0.79
CA LEU A 447 9.81 13.02 -0.30
C LEU A 447 10.28 12.17 0.88
N ASP A 448 11.27 11.31 0.68
CA ASP A 448 11.84 10.45 1.73
C ASP A 448 13.14 11.04 2.28
N PHE A 449 13.01 11.88 3.30
CA PHE A 449 14.15 12.57 3.93
C PHE A 449 14.88 11.72 4.98
N VAL A 450 14.33 10.59 5.35
CA VAL A 450 14.92 9.67 6.33
C VAL A 450 15.37 8.35 5.72
N ASN A 451 15.23 8.24 4.39
CA ASN A 451 15.62 7.07 3.64
C ASN A 451 14.93 5.77 4.15
N ASN A 452 13.63 5.81 4.41
CA ASN A 452 12.82 4.63 4.73
C ASN A 452 12.83 3.61 3.59
N LEU A 453 12.88 4.14 2.36
CA LEU A 453 12.91 3.35 1.13
C LEU A 453 14.31 2.85 0.79
N SER A 454 15.29 3.00 1.70
CA SER A 454 16.72 2.75 1.52
C SER A 454 17.32 1.61 2.35
N GLY A 455 16.55 0.71 2.89
CA GLY A 455 17.03 -0.61 3.35
C GLY A 455 17.47 -1.46 2.16
N LYS A 456 17.78 -2.75 2.23
CA LYS A 456 17.83 -3.60 1.01
C LYS A 456 16.72 -3.06 0.13
N SER A 457 17.07 -2.38 -0.95
CA SER A 457 16.23 -1.25 -1.39
C SER A 457 14.84 -1.77 -1.67
N VAL A 458 13.83 -0.94 -1.45
CA VAL A 458 12.49 -1.17 -2.04
C VAL A 458 12.66 -1.67 -3.48
N TYR A 459 13.68 -1.18 -4.18
CA TYR A 459 14.16 -1.65 -5.47
C TYR A 459 14.60 -3.12 -5.45
N ASP A 460 15.47 -3.56 -4.53
CA ASP A 460 15.97 -4.95 -4.49
C ASP A 460 14.86 -5.94 -4.13
N VAL A 461 13.87 -5.49 -3.37
CA VAL A 461 12.66 -6.28 -3.07
C VAL A 461 11.66 -6.23 -4.23
N MET A 462 11.50 -5.09 -4.88
CA MET A 462 10.53 -4.89 -5.96
C MET A 462 11.00 -5.42 -7.31
N ALA A 463 12.28 -5.31 -7.65
CA ALA A 463 12.79 -5.70 -8.97
C ALA A 463 12.50 -7.17 -9.31
N PRO A 464 12.73 -8.16 -8.44
CA PRO A 464 12.37 -9.56 -8.72
C PRO A 464 10.86 -9.77 -8.90
N HIS A 465 10.03 -9.02 -8.16
CA HIS A 465 8.57 -9.10 -8.33
C HIS A 465 8.11 -8.50 -9.64
N LEU A 466 8.71 -7.39 -10.07
CA LEU A 466 8.42 -6.77 -11.36
C LEU A 466 8.87 -7.63 -12.54
N GLU A 467 10.03 -8.24 -12.41
CA GLU A 467 10.51 -9.20 -13.41
C GLU A 467 9.51 -10.34 -13.57
N ARG A 468 9.02 -10.91 -12.48
CA ARG A 468 7.96 -11.93 -12.52
C ARG A 468 6.66 -11.41 -13.17
N LEU A 469 6.24 -10.18 -12.84
CA LEU A 469 5.04 -9.58 -13.46
C LEU A 469 5.22 -9.37 -14.96
N SER A 470 6.41 -8.97 -15.42
CA SER A 470 6.70 -8.79 -16.85
C SER A 470 6.70 -10.09 -17.66
N LEU A 471 6.84 -11.23 -16.99
CA LEU A 471 6.75 -12.56 -17.62
C LEU A 471 5.31 -13.09 -17.72
N LEU A 472 4.34 -12.44 -17.07
CA LEU A 472 2.94 -12.83 -17.18
C LEU A 472 2.38 -12.48 -18.54
N PRO A 473 1.46 -13.29 -19.09
CA PRO A 473 0.79 -12.99 -20.35
C PRO A 473 0.08 -11.64 -20.26
N SER A 474 0.49 -10.71 -21.10
CA SER A 474 -0.09 -9.36 -21.18
C SER A 474 -0.70 -9.12 -22.56
N PRO A 475 -1.71 -8.25 -22.69
CA PRO A 475 -2.26 -7.90 -23.98
C PRO A 475 -1.20 -7.27 -24.88
N LYS A 476 -1.37 -7.43 -26.18
CA LYS A 476 -0.48 -6.81 -27.17
C LYS A 476 -0.48 -5.28 -27.00
N GLY A 477 0.71 -4.70 -26.90
CA GLY A 477 0.89 -3.26 -26.70
C GLY A 477 0.75 -2.78 -25.25
N PHE A 478 0.58 -3.68 -24.27
CA PHE A 478 0.66 -3.31 -22.86
C PHE A 478 2.14 -3.22 -22.43
N GLU A 479 2.53 -2.06 -21.92
CA GLU A 479 3.79 -1.85 -21.24
C GLU A 479 3.51 -1.60 -19.76
N GLY A 480 4.00 -2.49 -18.90
CA GLY A 480 3.90 -2.33 -17.46
C GLY A 480 4.61 -1.05 -17.00
N ASN A 481 4.02 -0.35 -16.07
CA ASN A 481 4.61 0.89 -15.57
C ASN A 481 5.73 0.59 -14.57
N THR A 482 6.97 0.79 -15.00
CA THR A 482 8.19 0.62 -14.19
C THR A 482 8.87 1.94 -13.83
N SER A 483 8.22 3.08 -14.06
CA SER A 483 8.81 4.41 -13.92
C SER A 483 9.31 4.76 -12.51
N PHE A 484 8.89 4.03 -11.49
CA PHE A 484 9.36 4.18 -10.11
C PHE A 484 10.76 3.58 -9.86
N LEU A 485 11.28 2.80 -10.82
CA LEU A 485 12.63 2.23 -10.71
C LEU A 485 13.74 3.23 -11.07
N THR A 486 13.42 4.34 -11.71
CA THR A 486 14.40 5.22 -12.38
C THR A 486 14.78 6.47 -11.59
N THR A 487 14.21 6.73 -10.42
CA THR A 487 14.49 7.94 -9.64
C THR A 487 15.63 7.73 -8.63
N GLY A 488 16.86 7.58 -9.13
CA GLY A 488 18.07 7.51 -8.31
C GLY A 488 18.76 8.86 -8.20
N PHE A 489 18.49 9.67 -7.16
CA PHE A 489 19.23 10.93 -6.96
C PHE A 489 20.34 10.84 -5.91
N LEU A 490 20.49 9.73 -5.19
CA LEU A 490 21.50 9.56 -4.13
C LEU A 490 22.21 8.20 -4.19
N SER A 491 22.27 7.57 -5.36
CA SER A 491 22.87 6.24 -5.52
C SER A 491 24.32 6.20 -4.99
N ASP A 492 25.12 7.23 -5.27
CA ASP A 492 26.56 7.21 -4.99
C ASP A 492 26.89 7.39 -3.51
N ILE A 493 26.30 8.39 -2.84
CA ILE A 493 26.53 8.62 -1.40
C ILE A 493 26.06 7.41 -0.59
N ARG A 494 24.97 6.82 -1.00
CA ARG A 494 24.35 5.69 -0.33
C ARG A 494 25.19 4.42 -0.48
N LEU A 495 25.60 4.07 -1.69
CA LEU A 495 26.52 2.96 -1.94
C LEU A 495 27.77 3.08 -1.08
N ARG A 496 28.35 4.26 -1.00
CA ARG A 496 29.52 4.51 -0.14
C ARG A 496 29.22 4.31 1.34
N ILE A 497 28.05 4.74 1.82
CA ILE A 497 27.65 4.52 3.22
C ILE A 497 27.45 3.03 3.50
N GLU A 498 26.86 2.28 2.62
CA GLU A 498 26.69 0.83 2.76
C GLU A 498 28.02 0.09 2.71
N GLU A 499 28.92 0.48 1.82
CA GLU A 499 30.29 -0.03 1.79
C GLU A 499 31.04 0.27 3.10
N ILE A 500 30.91 1.48 3.65
CA ILE A 500 31.53 1.84 4.94
C ILE A 500 30.93 1.00 6.07
N LEU A 501 29.62 0.76 6.07
CA LEU A 501 28.97 -0.09 7.07
C LEU A 501 29.45 -1.53 6.99
N ALA A 502 29.59 -2.10 5.79
CA ALA A 502 30.13 -3.43 5.58
C ALA A 502 31.58 -3.54 6.10
N GLU A 503 32.41 -2.53 5.83
CA GLU A 503 33.79 -2.46 6.33
C GLU A 503 33.86 -2.34 7.86
N LEU A 504 32.85 -1.80 8.51
CA LEU A 504 32.74 -1.65 9.98
C LEU A 504 31.90 -2.76 10.64
N GLU A 505 31.57 -3.81 9.91
CA GLU A 505 30.84 -4.95 10.46
C GLU A 505 31.71 -5.69 11.50
N PRO A 506 31.21 -5.91 12.74
CA PRO A 506 32.00 -6.53 13.81
C PRO A 506 32.53 -7.93 13.44
N TRP A 507 31.77 -8.70 12.66
CA TRP A 507 32.18 -10.03 12.23
C TRP A 507 33.40 -9.95 11.30
N GLN A 508 33.36 -9.06 10.32
CA GLN A 508 34.44 -8.87 9.35
C GLN A 508 35.73 -8.38 10.03
N ILE A 509 35.60 -7.46 11.00
CA ILE A 509 36.73 -6.97 11.80
C ILE A 509 37.40 -8.11 12.59
N MET A 510 36.59 -8.97 13.20
CA MET A 510 37.11 -10.09 13.98
C MET A 510 37.70 -11.18 13.07
N TYR A 511 37.15 -11.38 11.88
CA TYR A 511 37.68 -12.32 10.89
C TYR A 511 39.06 -11.89 10.38
N GLU A 512 39.26 -10.62 10.08
CA GLU A 512 40.59 -10.09 9.68
C GLU A 512 41.61 -10.21 10.78
N ARG A 513 41.24 -9.90 12.03
CA ARG A 513 42.11 -10.13 13.19
C ARG A 513 42.50 -11.61 13.33
N LEU A 514 41.57 -12.51 13.02
CA LEU A 514 41.88 -13.93 13.01
C LEU A 514 42.92 -14.27 11.94
N ILE A 515 42.77 -13.69 10.72
CA ILE A 515 43.77 -13.89 9.65
C ILE A 515 45.15 -13.34 10.04
N GLU A 516 45.19 -12.14 10.63
CA GLU A 516 46.45 -11.55 11.12
C GLU A 516 47.09 -12.44 12.20
N PHE A 517 46.33 -12.83 13.21
CA PHE A 517 46.80 -13.73 14.26
C PHE A 517 47.36 -15.05 13.70
N ARG A 518 46.64 -15.66 12.73
CA ARG A 518 47.09 -16.88 12.06
C ARG A 518 48.38 -16.70 11.26
N ARG A 519 48.63 -15.52 10.70
CA ARG A 519 49.88 -15.22 9.99
C ARG A 519 51.05 -15.02 10.95
N GLU A 520 50.80 -14.44 12.12
CA GLU A 520 51.83 -14.14 13.12
C GLU A 520 52.18 -15.36 13.97
N GLU A 521 51.17 -16.04 14.50
CA GLU A 521 51.36 -17.13 15.47
C GLU A 521 51.30 -18.53 14.83
N ASN A 522 50.88 -18.63 13.56
CA ASN A 522 50.69 -19.89 12.83
C ASN A 522 49.75 -20.90 13.53
N ASP A 523 48.92 -20.42 14.47
CA ASP A 523 48.01 -21.24 15.27
C ASP A 523 46.62 -20.57 15.40
N TRP A 524 45.67 -21.25 15.99
CA TRP A 524 44.32 -20.74 16.25
C TRP A 524 44.28 -20.09 17.65
N PRO A 525 43.62 -18.90 17.78
CA PRO A 525 43.50 -18.26 19.08
C PRO A 525 42.76 -19.15 20.09
N SER A 526 43.32 -19.31 21.27
CA SER A 526 42.70 -20.05 22.37
C SER A 526 41.58 -19.21 23.01
N ILE A 527 40.62 -19.84 23.74
CA ILE A 527 39.53 -19.13 24.43
C ILE A 527 40.08 -18.11 25.45
N THR A 528 41.27 -18.34 25.98
CA THR A 528 41.94 -17.48 26.96
C THR A 528 42.62 -16.28 26.32
N GLU A 529 42.78 -16.20 25.02
CA GLU A 529 43.40 -15.11 24.27
C GLU A 529 42.45 -13.95 23.97
N GLY A 530 41.71 -13.54 24.98
CA GLY A 530 40.90 -12.32 24.94
C GLY A 530 39.68 -12.41 24.02
N LYS A 531 39.29 -11.26 23.44
CA LYS A 531 38.07 -11.14 22.64
C LYS A 531 38.12 -11.97 21.37
N LEU A 532 39.28 -12.18 20.76
CA LEU A 532 39.40 -12.93 19.50
C LEU A 532 39.17 -14.43 19.74
N GLY A 533 39.78 -15.02 20.76
CA GLY A 533 39.60 -16.42 21.10
C GLY A 533 38.14 -16.75 21.48
N LEU A 534 37.51 -15.86 22.26
CA LEU A 534 36.08 -15.99 22.62
C LEU A 534 35.16 -15.93 21.39
N TRP A 535 35.45 -15.00 20.47
CA TRP A 535 34.71 -14.87 19.23
C TRP A 535 34.84 -16.11 18.33
N CYS A 536 36.09 -16.62 18.15
CA CYS A 536 36.33 -17.85 17.39
C CYS A 536 35.57 -19.04 17.96
N ASN A 537 35.54 -19.19 19.28
CA ASN A 537 34.76 -20.22 19.93
C ASN A 537 33.25 -20.07 19.68
N THR A 538 32.75 -18.84 19.72
CA THR A 538 31.33 -18.56 19.42
C THR A 538 30.98 -18.93 17.98
N GLN A 539 31.86 -18.63 16.99
CA GLN A 539 31.64 -19.02 15.58
C GLN A 539 31.65 -20.56 15.42
N ARG A 540 32.57 -21.27 16.07
CA ARG A 540 32.61 -22.74 16.06
C ARG A 540 31.32 -23.37 16.63
N ILE A 541 30.78 -22.79 17.70
CA ILE A 541 29.52 -23.24 18.29
C ILE A 541 28.35 -22.96 17.34
N ALA A 542 28.30 -21.77 16.73
CA ALA A 542 27.26 -21.40 15.76
C ALA A 542 27.28 -22.32 14.53
N TYR A 543 28.47 -22.64 14.02
CA TYR A 543 28.65 -23.60 12.91
C TYR A 543 28.12 -24.99 13.27
N LYS A 544 28.54 -25.54 14.43
CA LYS A 544 28.08 -26.85 14.90
C LYS A 544 26.57 -26.95 15.11
N ARG A 545 25.90 -25.81 15.36
CA ARG A 545 24.44 -25.72 15.55
C ARG A 545 23.68 -25.39 14.25
N GLY A 546 24.36 -25.30 13.12
CA GLY A 546 23.76 -24.92 11.84
C GLY A 546 23.18 -23.47 11.81
N LYS A 547 23.70 -22.59 12.69
CA LYS A 547 23.23 -21.19 12.82
C LYS A 547 24.18 -20.18 12.19
N LEU A 548 25.27 -20.63 11.56
CA LEU A 548 26.17 -19.75 10.81
C LEU A 548 25.57 -19.50 9.43
N GLN A 549 25.54 -18.24 8.98
CA GLN A 549 25.11 -17.90 7.64
C GLN A 549 26.09 -18.43 6.61
N GLU A 550 25.63 -18.89 5.44
CA GLU A 550 26.49 -19.50 4.39
C GLU A 550 27.65 -18.59 3.95
N GLU A 551 27.48 -17.27 4.03
CA GLU A 551 28.49 -16.28 3.66
C GLU A 551 29.58 -16.08 4.75
N ARG A 552 29.47 -16.73 5.90
CA ARG A 552 30.37 -16.63 7.05
C ARG A 552 31.02 -17.96 7.40
#